data_bbf1c3dec2e584fc86e5724eeffb75d6
#
_entry.id   bbf1c3dec2e584fc86e5724eeffb75d6
#
_cell.length_a   1.000
_cell.length_b   1.000
_cell.length_c   1.000
_cell.angle_alpha   90.00
_cell.angle_beta   90.00
_cell.angle_gamma   90.00
#
_symmetry.space_group_name_H-M   'P 1'
#
loop_
_entity.id
_entity.type
_entity.pdbx_description
1 polymer ?
#
loop_
_entity_poly.entity_id
_entity_poly.type
_entity_poly.pdbx_seq_one_letter_code
_entity_poly.pdbx_strand_id
1 'polypeptide(L)'
;KKAQPDFKGILMDSTMILFDAKHTDSDRIQRSVVTSEQEECFERYMKLGAMCFLVVSIGFEQYYRVPWIVFRDMKKIYGHAYMGEKELNPYRIKYISGVLKFLDGIELKERVEEHEN
;
A
#
# COMPACT_ATOMS: atom_id res chain seq x y z
N LYS A 1 10.46 -3.13 20.12
CA LYS A 1 9.05 -3.12 19.81
C LYS A 1 8.80 -3.21 18.33
N LYS A 2 7.94 -4.09 17.93
CA LYS A 2 7.71 -4.33 16.51
C LYS A 2 6.71 -3.34 15.96
N ALA A 3 6.92 -2.93 14.73
CA ALA A 3 5.96 -2.10 14.03
C ALA A 3 4.74 -2.93 13.68
N GLN A 4 3.59 -2.29 13.69
CA GLN A 4 2.35 -2.93 13.29
C GLN A 4 1.87 -2.23 12.03
N PRO A 5 1.28 -2.96 11.07
CA PRO A 5 0.71 -2.30 9.90
C PRO A 5 -0.55 -1.53 10.30
N ASP A 6 -0.90 -0.54 9.51
CA ASP A 6 -2.13 0.20 9.76
C ASP A 6 -3.34 -0.70 9.53
N PHE A 7 -3.22 -1.64 8.62
CA PHE A 7 -4.32 -2.53 8.33
C PHE A 7 -3.79 -3.93 8.05
N LYS A 8 -4.48 -4.91 8.60
CA LYS A 8 -4.18 -6.31 8.36
C LYS A 8 -5.51 -7.05 8.25
N GLY A 9 -5.72 -7.77 7.18
CA GLY A 9 -6.98 -8.46 6.97
C GLY A 9 -6.80 -9.70 6.12
N ILE A 10 -7.88 -10.42 5.91
CA ILE A 10 -7.86 -11.66 5.15
C ILE A 10 -9.00 -11.62 4.14
N LEU A 11 -8.68 -11.96 2.90
CA LEU A 11 -9.67 -12.04 1.85
C LEU A 11 -10.36 -13.39 1.88
N MET A 12 -11.44 -13.52 1.12
CA MET A 12 -12.21 -14.75 1.12
C MET A 12 -11.40 -15.96 0.67
N ASP A 13 -10.42 -15.77 -0.19
CA ASP A 13 -9.60 -16.88 -0.63
C ASP A 13 -8.45 -17.13 0.33
N SER A 14 -8.53 -16.60 1.53
CA SER A 14 -7.54 -16.75 2.58
C SER A 14 -6.25 -15.97 2.34
N THR A 15 -6.22 -15.09 1.37
CA THR A 15 -5.06 -14.24 1.17
C THR A 15 -5.04 -13.17 2.25
N MET A 16 -3.92 -13.07 2.95
CA MET A 16 -3.75 -12.01 3.95
C MET A 16 -3.31 -10.75 3.24
N ILE A 17 -3.86 -9.61 3.63
CA ILE A 17 -3.40 -8.32 3.12
C ILE A 17 -2.92 -7.46 4.25
N LEU A 18 -1.87 -6.70 3.97
CA LEU A 18 -1.31 -5.74 4.91
C LEU A 18 -1.02 -4.46 4.18
N PHE A 19 -1.33 -3.34 4.79
CA PHE A 19 -0.84 -2.08 4.22
C PHE A 19 -0.64 -1.04 5.31
N ASP A 20 0.20 -0.06 4.98
CA ASP A 20 0.36 1.15 5.78
C ASP A 20 -0.02 2.33 4.92
N ALA A 21 -0.59 3.34 5.55
CA ALA A 21 -0.93 4.59 4.86
C ALA A 21 0.19 5.58 5.08
N LYS A 22 0.61 6.24 4.02
CA LYS A 22 1.65 7.27 4.08
C LYS A 22 1.15 8.50 3.35
N HIS A 23 1.42 9.65 3.92
CA HIS A 23 0.93 10.91 3.37
C HIS A 23 2.06 11.90 3.22
N THR A 24 1.98 12.72 2.19
CA THR A 24 2.90 13.85 2.05
C THR A 24 2.13 14.99 1.39
N ASP A 25 2.51 16.22 1.75
CA ASP A 25 2.00 17.40 1.07
C ASP A 25 2.93 17.84 -0.04
N SER A 26 4.05 17.17 -0.18
CA SER A 26 5.01 17.43 -1.24
C SER A 26 4.53 16.77 -2.52
N ASP A 27 5.22 17.00 -3.63
CA ASP A 27 4.86 16.39 -4.89
C ASP A 27 5.46 14.99 -5.06
N ARG A 28 6.11 14.46 -4.04
CA ARG A 28 6.74 13.14 -4.11
C ARG A 28 6.77 12.50 -2.74
N ILE A 29 6.84 11.18 -2.72
CA ILE A 29 6.95 10.45 -1.47
C ILE A 29 8.35 9.82 -1.42
N GLN A 30 9.04 10.00 -0.29
CA GLN A 30 10.39 9.49 -0.14
C GLN A 30 10.37 8.03 0.31
N ARG A 31 11.36 7.27 -0.15
CA ARG A 31 11.49 5.87 0.28
C ARG A 31 11.65 5.78 1.80
N SER A 32 12.27 6.78 2.38
CA SER A 32 12.60 6.77 3.80
C SER A 32 11.39 6.91 4.72
N VAL A 33 10.20 7.16 4.19
CA VAL A 33 9.02 7.21 5.07
C VAL A 33 8.69 5.84 5.66
N VAL A 34 9.22 4.76 5.06
CA VAL A 34 9.03 3.43 5.61
C VAL A 34 10.25 3.12 6.47
N THR A 35 10.01 2.85 7.75
CA THR A 35 11.09 2.57 8.69
C THR A 35 11.61 1.15 8.52
N SER A 36 12.76 0.87 9.10
CA SER A 36 13.32 -0.48 9.00
C SER A 36 12.41 -1.49 9.68
N GLU A 37 11.74 -1.10 10.76
CA GLU A 37 10.81 -2.00 11.42
C GLU A 37 9.61 -2.31 10.53
N GLN A 38 9.13 -1.31 9.80
CA GLN A 38 8.03 -1.53 8.88
C GLN A 38 8.45 -2.41 7.71
N GLU A 39 9.68 -2.21 7.22
CA GLU A 39 10.22 -3.08 6.17
C GLU A 39 10.25 -4.52 6.62
N GLU A 40 10.74 -4.76 7.84
CA GLU A 40 10.81 -6.11 8.36
C GLU A 40 9.43 -6.73 8.46
N CYS A 41 8.46 -5.94 8.86
CA CYS A 41 7.09 -6.42 8.98
C CYS A 41 6.56 -6.85 7.61
N PHE A 42 6.73 -6.00 6.60
CA PHE A 42 6.29 -6.34 5.25
C PHE A 42 7.00 -7.59 4.73
N GLU A 43 8.32 -7.67 4.94
CA GLU A 43 9.07 -8.81 4.42
C GLU A 43 8.64 -10.10 5.10
N ARG A 44 8.40 -10.04 6.41
CA ARG A 44 7.99 -11.22 7.14
C ARG A 44 6.63 -11.74 6.67
N TYR A 45 5.68 -10.84 6.51
CA TYR A 45 4.35 -11.27 6.09
C TYR A 45 4.29 -11.64 4.62
N MET A 46 5.12 -10.99 3.80
CA MET A 46 5.18 -11.36 2.40
C MET A 46 5.67 -12.79 2.23
N LYS A 47 6.60 -13.21 3.08
CA LYS A 47 7.06 -14.59 3.04
C LYS A 47 5.97 -15.57 3.41
N LEU A 48 4.98 -15.12 4.14
CA LEU A 48 3.85 -15.96 4.49
C LEU A 48 2.74 -15.90 3.45
N GLY A 49 2.99 -15.24 2.34
CA GLY A 49 2.01 -15.16 1.27
C GLY A 49 1.09 -13.97 1.31
N ALA A 50 1.36 -13.01 2.20
CA ALA A 50 0.49 -11.83 2.29
C ALA A 50 0.73 -10.90 1.10
N MET A 51 -0.33 -10.20 0.71
CA MET A 51 -0.26 -9.12 -0.24
C MET A 51 0.02 -7.85 0.54
N CYS A 52 1.18 -7.23 0.30
CA CYS A 52 1.63 -6.08 1.06
C CYS A 52 1.73 -4.86 0.17
N PHE A 53 1.20 -3.73 0.64
CA PHE A 53 1.27 -2.51 -0.15
C PHE A 53 1.20 -1.28 0.74
N LEU A 54 1.45 -0.14 0.13
CA LEU A 54 1.32 1.15 0.80
C LEU A 54 0.19 1.90 0.12
N VAL A 55 -0.63 2.56 0.92
CA VAL A 55 -1.61 3.49 0.39
C VAL A 55 -0.99 4.86 0.59
N VAL A 56 -0.58 5.48 -0.50
CA VAL A 56 0.12 6.76 -0.48
C VAL A 56 -0.85 7.86 -0.86
N SER A 57 -0.89 8.94 -0.08
CA SER A 57 -1.67 10.10 -0.47
C SER A 57 -0.74 11.28 -0.69
N ILE A 58 -0.96 11.97 -1.80
CA ILE A 58 -0.27 13.20 -2.12
C ILE A 58 -1.32 14.29 -2.01
N GLY A 59 -1.13 15.21 -1.07
CA GLY A 59 -2.14 16.21 -0.81
C GLY A 59 -3.41 15.54 -0.31
N PHE A 60 -4.57 16.09 -0.68
CA PHE A 60 -5.83 15.58 -0.18
C PHE A 60 -6.67 14.86 -1.22
N GLU A 61 -6.20 14.80 -2.46
CA GLU A 61 -7.06 14.30 -3.50
C GLU A 61 -6.46 13.18 -4.32
N GLN A 62 -5.21 12.87 -4.14
CA GLN A 62 -4.57 11.86 -4.96
C GLN A 62 -4.09 10.72 -4.10
N TYR A 63 -4.56 9.53 -4.43
CA TYR A 63 -4.29 8.34 -3.65
C TYR A 63 -3.76 7.25 -4.55
N TYR A 64 -2.80 6.47 -4.03
CA TYR A 64 -2.12 5.44 -4.81
C TYR A 64 -1.94 4.19 -3.97
N ARG A 65 -2.10 3.04 -4.58
CA ARG A 65 -1.82 1.78 -3.92
C ARG A 65 -0.56 1.21 -4.54
N VAL A 66 0.55 1.26 -3.82
CA VAL A 66 1.85 0.87 -4.35
C VAL A 66 2.25 -0.45 -3.73
N PRO A 67 2.46 -1.50 -4.53
CA PRO A 67 2.92 -2.78 -3.97
C PRO A 67 4.21 -2.58 -3.21
N TRP A 68 4.35 -3.30 -2.11
CA TRP A 68 5.57 -3.15 -1.30
C TRP A 68 6.83 -3.41 -2.11
N ILE A 69 6.81 -4.42 -2.99
CA ILE A 69 8.02 -4.71 -3.75
C ILE A 69 8.43 -3.56 -4.65
N VAL A 70 7.48 -2.81 -5.17
CA VAL A 70 7.79 -1.64 -6.00
C VAL A 70 8.36 -0.53 -5.13
N PHE A 71 7.70 -0.27 -4.00
CA PHE A 71 8.17 0.77 -3.10
C PHE A 71 9.54 0.39 -2.53
N ARG A 72 9.71 -0.87 -2.17
CA ARG A 72 10.98 -1.37 -1.65
C ARG A 72 12.12 -1.14 -2.63
N ASP A 73 11.88 -1.43 -3.89
CA ASP A 73 12.92 -1.44 -4.90
C ASP A 73 12.92 -0.20 -5.79
N MET A 74 12.30 0.88 -5.32
CA MET A 74 12.13 2.06 -6.19
C MET A 74 13.45 2.63 -6.71
N LYS A 75 14.50 2.57 -5.90
CA LYS A 75 15.76 3.09 -6.37
C LYS A 75 16.33 2.24 -7.50
N LYS A 76 16.14 0.94 -7.41
CA LYS A 76 16.57 0.04 -8.44
C LYS A 76 15.71 0.21 -9.69
N ILE A 77 14.41 0.38 -9.52
CA ILE A 77 13.49 0.48 -10.65
C ILE A 77 13.59 1.84 -11.33
N TYR A 78 13.62 2.91 -10.54
CA TYR A 78 13.52 4.26 -11.08
C TYR A 78 14.81 5.05 -11.02
N GLY A 79 15.81 4.56 -10.31
CA GLY A 79 17.08 5.25 -10.22
C GLY A 79 17.16 6.28 -9.11
N HIS A 80 16.10 6.43 -8.30
CA HIS A 80 16.13 7.37 -7.18
C HIS A 80 15.21 6.86 -6.09
N ALA A 81 15.36 7.43 -4.90
CA ALA A 81 14.67 6.91 -3.71
C ALA A 81 13.42 7.74 -3.39
N TYR A 82 12.67 8.09 -4.40
CA TYR A 82 11.36 8.73 -4.23
C TYR A 82 10.46 8.33 -5.38
N MET A 83 9.16 8.51 -5.19
CA MET A 83 8.19 8.35 -6.26
C MET A 83 7.42 9.64 -6.40
N GLY A 84 7.49 10.24 -7.57
CA GLY A 84 6.69 11.42 -7.90
C GLY A 84 5.47 11.01 -8.68
N GLU A 85 4.79 11.99 -9.23
CA GLU A 85 3.55 11.73 -9.94
C GLU A 85 3.76 10.73 -11.08
N LYS A 86 4.86 10.87 -11.78
CA LYS A 86 5.14 10.01 -12.91
C LYS A 86 5.23 8.55 -12.48
N GLU A 87 5.97 8.28 -11.41
CA GLU A 87 6.14 6.91 -10.94
C GLU A 87 4.89 6.37 -10.27
N LEU A 88 4.14 7.24 -9.61
CA LEU A 88 2.96 6.82 -8.87
C LEU A 88 1.74 6.61 -9.76
N ASN A 89 1.70 7.28 -10.89
CA ASN A 89 0.50 7.30 -11.71
C ASN A 89 -0.08 5.93 -12.05
N PRO A 90 0.72 4.90 -12.36
CA PRO A 90 0.16 3.58 -12.63
C PRO A 90 -0.55 2.95 -11.45
N TYR A 91 -0.34 3.47 -10.26
CA TYR A 91 -0.90 2.90 -9.04
C TYR A 91 -2.06 3.72 -8.47
N ARG A 92 -2.56 4.66 -9.23
CA ARG A 92 -3.60 5.56 -8.75
C ARG A 92 -4.89 4.80 -8.48
N ILE A 93 -5.55 5.15 -7.37
CA ILE A 93 -6.84 4.57 -7.03
C ILE A 93 -7.89 5.67 -7.00
N LYS A 94 -9.12 5.27 -7.19
CA LYS A 94 -10.19 6.23 -7.36
C LYS A 94 -10.75 6.67 -6.02
N TYR A 95 -11.15 7.92 -5.98
CA TYR A 95 -11.82 8.47 -4.83
C TYR A 95 -13.16 9.00 -5.35
N ILE A 96 -14.23 8.27 -5.14
CA ILE A 96 -15.51 8.60 -5.69
C ILE A 96 -16.52 8.80 -4.57
N SER A 97 -17.17 9.96 -4.57
CA SER A 97 -18.25 10.23 -3.62
C SER A 97 -17.85 10.00 -2.17
N GLY A 98 -16.64 10.39 -1.84
CA GLY A 98 -16.18 10.25 -0.47
C GLY A 98 -15.70 8.86 -0.10
N VAL A 99 -15.65 7.95 -1.07
CA VAL A 99 -15.20 6.60 -0.80
C VAL A 99 -13.88 6.35 -1.48
N LEU A 100 -12.88 5.96 -0.73
CA LEU A 100 -11.58 5.66 -1.27
C LEU A 100 -11.51 4.18 -1.61
N LYS A 101 -11.28 3.89 -2.88
CA LYS A 101 -11.31 2.51 -3.33
C LYS A 101 -9.92 1.91 -3.36
N PHE A 102 -9.30 1.80 -2.20
CA PHE A 102 -7.93 1.34 -2.14
C PHE A 102 -7.77 -0.14 -2.45
N LEU A 103 -8.88 -0.88 -2.50
CA LEU A 103 -8.82 -2.28 -2.89
C LEU A 103 -9.25 -2.51 -4.34
N ASP A 104 -9.49 -1.42 -5.07
CA ASP A 104 -9.90 -1.53 -6.45
C ASP A 104 -8.81 -2.24 -7.24
N GLY A 105 -9.19 -3.19 -8.08
CA GLY A 105 -8.23 -3.95 -8.86
C GLY A 105 -7.66 -5.16 -8.18
N ILE A 106 -7.93 -5.35 -6.90
CA ILE A 106 -7.56 -6.57 -6.22
C ILE A 106 -8.73 -7.52 -6.37
N GLU A 107 -8.43 -8.74 -6.79
CA GLU A 107 -9.50 -9.68 -6.96
C GLU A 107 -9.99 -10.16 -5.62
N LEU A 108 -11.18 -9.75 -5.25
CA LEU A 108 -11.76 -10.10 -3.98
C LEU A 108 -12.93 -11.00 -4.21
N LYS A 109 -12.84 -12.24 -3.83
CA LYS A 109 -13.98 -13.08 -3.96
C LYS A 109 -14.78 -12.92 -2.76
N GLU A 110 -15.78 -12.15 -2.85
CA GLU A 110 -16.70 -11.97 -1.76
C GLU A 110 -16.07 -11.64 -0.49
N ARG A 111 -15.23 -10.69 -0.52
CA ARG A 111 -14.67 -10.23 0.72
C ARG A 111 -15.73 -9.66 1.61
N VAL A 112 -16.90 -9.51 1.06
CA VAL A 112 -17.93 -8.94 1.85
C VAL A 112 -18.34 -9.72 3.02
N GLU A 113 -18.16 -10.99 2.98
CA GLU A 113 -18.64 -11.77 4.09
C GLU A 113 -17.98 -11.46 5.33
N GLU A 114 -16.80 -10.91 5.27
CA GLU A 114 -16.10 -10.71 6.49
C GLU A 114 -16.72 -9.72 7.34
N HIS A 115 -17.55 -8.86 6.84
CA HIS A 115 -18.10 -7.94 7.77
C HIS A 115 -19.49 -8.22 8.07
N GLU A 116 -19.98 -9.34 7.72
CA GLU A 116 -21.24 -9.66 8.21
C GLU A 116 -21.18 -10.30 9.44
N ASN A 117 -20.11 -10.61 9.92
CA ASN A 117 -20.10 -11.27 11.15
C ASN A 117 -19.95 -10.53 12.25
#